data_cde85dce5e3a259e6cf2bf57ca6a05ff
#
_entry.id   cde85dce5e3a259e6cf2bf57ca6a05ff
#
_cell.length_a   1.000
_cell.length_b   1.000
_cell.length_c   1.000
_cell.angle_alpha   90.00
_cell.angle_beta   90.00
_cell.angle_gamma   90.00
#
_symmetry.space_group_name_H-M   'P 1'
#
loop_
_entity.id
_entity.type
_entity.pdbx_description
1 polymer ?
#
loop_
_entity_poly.entity_id
_entity_poly.type
_entity_poly.pdbx_seq_one_letter_code
_entity_poly.pdbx_strand_id
1 'polypeptide(L)'
;ECCQKNLLNIQNYQLEQVALSDRQAENVKLYSTSDSCGDLRIEPVGEKAKVIDNVDMMMLDNYNFAGKVGFIKIDVQQHEKEVLLGSKRTLEKHNPIICIEQPTRTNEEIEYKIECSEILSSFGYRGKGRQSKETIYKKV
;
A
#
# COMPACT_ATOMS: atom_id res chain seq x y z
N GLU A 1 5.23 16.61 5.53
CA GLU A 1 4.58 17.78 6.17
C GLU A 1 3.03 17.70 6.23
N CYS A 2 2.32 17.29 5.14
CA CYS A 2 0.85 17.23 5.16
C CYS A 2 0.32 16.24 6.21
N CYS A 3 0.86 15.02 6.29
CA CYS A 3 0.44 14.03 7.29
C CYS A 3 0.68 14.53 8.72
N GLN A 4 1.81 15.16 9.01
CA GLN A 4 2.12 15.69 10.32
C GLN A 4 1.12 16.78 10.74
N LYS A 5 0.74 17.68 9.82
CA LYS A 5 -0.28 18.73 10.08
C LYS A 5 -1.66 18.13 10.37
N ASN A 6 -2.04 17.09 9.62
CA ASN A 6 -3.33 16.42 9.81
C ASN A 6 -3.42 15.62 11.11
N LEU A 7 -2.29 15.22 11.68
CA LEU A 7 -2.19 14.40 12.89
C LEU A 7 -1.97 15.22 14.18
N LEU A 8 -1.87 16.55 14.11
CA LEU A 8 -1.57 17.43 15.25
C LEU A 8 -2.48 17.22 16.47
N ASN A 9 -3.74 16.82 16.26
CA ASN A 9 -4.72 16.61 17.31
C ASN A 9 -5.01 15.12 17.59
N ILE A 10 -4.27 14.22 16.97
CA ILE A 10 -4.45 12.77 17.15
C ILE A 10 -3.37 12.28 18.12
N GLN A 11 -3.80 11.57 19.15
CA GLN A 11 -2.89 10.87 20.07
C GLN A 11 -2.76 9.40 19.66
N ASN A 12 -1.64 8.77 20.02
CA ASN A 12 -1.39 7.34 19.77
C ASN A 12 -1.22 6.97 18.29
N TYR A 13 -0.47 7.76 17.55
CA TYR A 13 -0.01 7.38 16.21
C TYR A 13 1.52 7.30 16.13
N GLN A 14 2.01 6.53 15.18
CA GLN A 14 3.41 6.51 14.77
C GLN A 14 3.46 6.77 13.27
N LEU A 15 4.31 7.69 12.84
CA LEU A 15 4.50 8.08 11.45
C LEU A 15 5.88 7.67 10.99
N GLU A 16 5.95 6.78 10.02
CA GLU A 16 7.18 6.36 9.37
C GLU A 16 7.27 6.95 7.97
N GLN A 17 8.38 7.58 7.64
CA GLN A 17 8.63 8.15 6.31
C GLN A 17 9.34 7.13 5.44
N VAL A 18 8.64 6.07 5.07
CA VAL A 18 9.13 4.97 4.24
C VAL A 18 8.09 4.58 3.19
N ALA A 19 8.53 4.00 2.08
CA ALA A 19 7.66 3.32 1.15
C ALA A 19 7.66 1.82 1.47
N LEU A 20 6.47 1.20 1.51
CA LEU A 20 6.39 -0.25 1.66
C LEU A 20 6.52 -0.94 0.30
N SER A 21 7.26 -2.07 0.28
CA SER A 21 7.51 -2.86 -0.92
C SER A 21 7.83 -4.33 -0.56
N ASP A 22 8.19 -5.13 -1.56
CA ASP A 22 8.65 -6.51 -1.42
C ASP A 22 10.14 -6.64 -1.09
N ARG A 23 10.86 -5.52 -1.03
CA ARG A 23 12.31 -5.46 -0.81
C ARG A 23 12.73 -4.25 0.01
N GLN A 24 13.96 -4.28 0.50
CA GLN A 24 14.63 -3.11 1.07
C GLN A 24 15.45 -2.39 0.01
N ALA A 25 15.36 -1.06 -0.01
CA ALA A 25 16.20 -0.19 -0.82
C ALA A 25 16.29 1.19 -0.16
N GLU A 26 17.41 1.86 -0.37
CA GLU A 26 17.64 3.21 0.15
C GLU A 26 17.56 4.23 -0.98
N ASN A 27 17.10 5.43 -0.64
CA ASN A 27 17.15 6.60 -1.52
C ASN A 27 16.43 6.39 -2.87
N VAL A 28 15.27 5.72 -2.85
CA VAL A 28 14.46 5.46 -4.05
C VAL A 28 13.71 6.72 -4.44
N LYS A 29 13.71 7.04 -5.73
CA LYS A 29 13.02 8.22 -6.25
C LYS A 29 11.51 8.11 -6.09
N LEU A 30 10.91 9.19 -5.62
CA LEU A 30 9.47 9.36 -5.51
C LEU A 30 8.99 10.31 -6.61
N TYR A 31 8.00 9.85 -7.37
CA TYR A 31 7.48 10.57 -8.52
C TYR A 31 6.07 11.12 -8.28
N SER A 32 5.73 12.22 -8.93
CA SER A 32 4.35 12.69 -9.09
C SER A 32 4.12 13.14 -10.53
N THR A 33 2.89 12.95 -11.01
CA THR A 33 2.40 13.46 -12.30
C THR A 33 1.56 14.72 -12.16
N SER A 34 1.23 15.11 -10.93
CA SER A 34 0.39 16.25 -10.59
C SER A 34 0.97 17.07 -9.44
N ASP A 35 0.48 18.26 -9.23
CA ASP A 35 0.80 19.08 -8.04
C ASP A 35 0.05 18.61 -6.77
N SER A 36 -0.66 17.47 -6.85
CA SER A 36 -1.40 16.87 -5.75
C SER A 36 -0.53 15.94 -4.90
N CYS A 37 -0.57 16.10 -3.59
CA CYS A 37 0.11 15.20 -2.63
C CYS A 37 -0.43 13.77 -2.62
N GLY A 38 -1.52 13.50 -3.32
CA GLY A 38 -2.18 12.17 -3.34
C GLY A 38 -1.76 11.26 -4.49
N ASP A 39 -0.85 11.70 -5.38
CA ASP A 39 -0.40 10.91 -6.54
C ASP A 39 1.11 10.67 -6.47
N LEU A 40 1.57 10.09 -5.36
CA LEU A 40 2.98 9.74 -5.15
C LEU A 40 3.22 8.30 -5.54
N ARG A 41 4.25 8.05 -6.37
CA ARG A 41 4.56 6.74 -6.93
C ARG A 41 6.06 6.44 -6.86
N ILE A 42 6.38 5.17 -6.70
CA ILE A 42 7.75 4.65 -6.76
C ILE A 42 8.22 4.56 -8.22
N GLU A 43 7.30 4.31 -9.16
CA GLU A 43 7.62 4.20 -10.58
C GLU A 43 7.08 5.40 -11.36
N PRO A 44 7.84 5.92 -12.34
CA PRO A 44 7.36 7.02 -13.17
C PRO A 44 6.24 6.53 -14.09
N VAL A 45 5.14 7.27 -14.16
CA VAL A 45 4.03 7.00 -15.08
C VAL A 45 3.91 8.15 -16.08
N GLY A 46 4.23 7.85 -17.35
CA GLY A 46 4.17 8.79 -18.44
C GLY A 46 5.30 9.85 -18.46
N GLU A 47 5.35 10.63 -19.52
CA GLU A 47 6.41 11.61 -19.79
C GLU A 47 6.42 12.82 -18.83
N LYS A 48 5.32 13.05 -18.10
CA LYS A 48 5.15 14.17 -17.17
C LYS A 48 5.58 13.85 -15.74
N ALA A 49 6.01 12.61 -15.47
CA ALA A 49 6.45 12.22 -14.15
C ALA A 49 7.69 12.99 -13.72
N LYS A 50 7.61 13.71 -12.60
CA LYS A 50 8.71 14.47 -12.01
C LYS A 50 9.15 13.82 -10.73
N VAL A 51 10.46 13.73 -10.53
CA VAL A 51 11.03 13.37 -9.21
C VAL A 51 10.77 14.52 -8.26
N ILE A 52 10.13 14.25 -7.15
CA ILE A 52 9.79 15.24 -6.13
C ILE A 52 10.55 15.04 -4.82
N ASP A 53 10.97 13.80 -4.53
CA ASP A 53 11.69 13.43 -3.32
C ASP A 53 12.36 12.07 -3.50
N ASN A 54 13.09 11.64 -2.47
CA ASN A 54 13.58 10.29 -2.31
C ASN A 54 13.05 9.72 -1.00
N VAL A 55 12.83 8.41 -0.98
CA VAL A 55 12.32 7.67 0.18
C VAL A 55 13.01 6.33 0.31
N ASP A 56 13.23 5.88 1.53
CA ASP A 56 13.67 4.51 1.77
C ASP A 56 12.50 3.55 1.61
N MET A 57 12.79 2.35 1.10
CA MET A 57 11.81 1.27 0.96
C MET A 57 12.08 0.16 1.96
N MET A 58 11.01 -0.42 2.50
CA MET A 58 11.09 -1.57 3.39
C MET A 58 9.93 -2.53 3.18
N MET A 59 10.12 -3.78 3.59
CA MET A 59 9.03 -4.74 3.72
C MET A 59 8.27 -4.51 5.03
N LEU A 60 6.94 -4.58 5.01
CA LEU A 60 6.13 -4.53 6.23
C LEU A 60 6.52 -5.65 7.22
N ASP A 61 6.97 -6.78 6.69
CA ASP A 61 7.47 -7.91 7.47
C ASP A 61 8.71 -7.62 8.32
N ASN A 62 9.43 -6.54 8.02
CA ASN A 62 10.59 -6.08 8.79
C ASN A 62 10.21 -5.06 9.86
N TYR A 63 8.96 -4.61 9.88
CA TYR A 63 8.48 -3.69 10.91
C TYR A 63 8.14 -4.44 12.21
N ASN A 64 8.58 -3.89 13.33
CA ASN A 64 8.35 -4.51 14.63
C ASN A 64 7.11 -3.91 15.32
N PHE A 65 5.96 -4.56 15.15
CA PHE A 65 4.72 -4.15 15.80
C PHE A 65 4.72 -4.47 17.28
N ALA A 66 4.41 -3.49 18.13
CA ALA A 66 4.27 -3.66 19.57
C ALA A 66 3.04 -4.53 19.98
N GLY A 67 2.11 -4.78 19.08
CA GLY A 67 0.89 -5.52 19.35
C GLY A 67 0.28 -6.17 18.11
N LYS A 68 -0.96 -6.65 18.24
CA LYS A 68 -1.69 -7.28 17.14
C LYS A 68 -2.13 -6.23 16.12
N VAL A 69 -1.82 -6.46 14.85
CA VAL A 69 -2.35 -5.68 13.74
C VAL A 69 -3.76 -6.17 13.41
N GLY A 70 -4.77 -5.34 13.60
CA GLY A 70 -6.18 -5.69 13.35
C GLY A 70 -6.72 -5.25 12.00
N PHE A 71 -6.13 -4.19 11.42
CA PHE A 71 -6.58 -3.61 10.16
C PHE A 71 -5.39 -3.01 9.41
N ILE A 72 -5.40 -3.14 8.08
CA ILE A 72 -4.43 -2.52 7.17
C ILE A 72 -5.21 -1.86 6.03
N LYS A 73 -5.01 -0.56 5.80
CA LYS A 73 -5.42 0.15 4.58
C LYS A 73 -4.21 0.23 3.64
N ILE A 74 -4.38 -0.16 2.39
CA ILE A 74 -3.37 -0.06 1.33
C ILE A 74 -3.93 0.86 0.25
N ASP A 75 -3.20 1.93 -0.04
CA ASP A 75 -3.50 2.92 -1.06
C ASP A 75 -2.16 3.51 -1.52
N VAL A 76 -1.49 2.80 -2.42
CA VAL A 76 -0.09 3.04 -2.81
C VAL A 76 0.07 3.22 -4.32
N GLN A 77 -1.01 3.57 -5.01
CA GLN A 77 -1.01 4.01 -6.41
C GLN A 77 -0.31 3.02 -7.36
N GLN A 78 -0.83 1.77 -7.42
CA GLN A 78 -0.35 0.67 -8.27
C GLN A 78 0.97 0.02 -7.80
N HIS A 79 1.23 0.06 -6.48
CA HIS A 79 2.33 -0.68 -5.84
C HIS A 79 1.81 -1.68 -4.78
N GLU A 80 0.52 -2.01 -4.82
CA GLU A 80 -0.16 -2.86 -3.82
C GLU A 80 0.39 -4.29 -3.85
N LYS A 81 0.76 -4.80 -5.02
CA LYS A 81 1.30 -6.15 -5.22
C LYS A 81 2.60 -6.34 -4.43
N GLU A 82 3.53 -5.41 -4.55
CA GLU A 82 4.81 -5.40 -3.87
C GLU A 82 4.62 -5.26 -2.36
N VAL A 83 3.70 -4.40 -1.92
CA VAL A 83 3.33 -4.26 -0.51
C VAL A 83 2.79 -5.57 0.04
N LEU A 84 1.90 -6.27 -0.68
CA LEU A 84 1.34 -7.56 -0.26
C LEU A 84 2.42 -8.64 -0.15
N LEU A 85 3.32 -8.73 -1.13
CA LEU A 85 4.44 -9.67 -1.12
C LEU A 85 5.38 -9.42 0.06
N GLY A 86 5.68 -8.17 0.37
CA GLY A 86 6.49 -7.77 1.51
C GLY A 86 5.78 -7.82 2.87
N SER A 87 4.52 -8.25 2.90
CA SER A 87 3.68 -8.30 4.11
C SER A 87 3.28 -9.72 4.51
N LYS A 88 3.72 -10.76 3.80
CA LYS A 88 3.23 -12.13 3.95
C LYS A 88 3.25 -12.62 5.40
N ARG A 89 4.39 -12.51 6.09
CA ARG A 89 4.56 -12.96 7.48
C ARG A 89 3.66 -12.18 8.44
N THR A 90 3.53 -10.87 8.22
CA THR A 90 2.65 -9.99 8.99
C THR A 90 1.20 -10.40 8.84
N LEU A 91 0.75 -10.67 7.60
CA LEU A 91 -0.61 -11.09 7.29
C LEU A 91 -0.92 -12.48 7.89
N GLU A 92 0.02 -13.41 7.81
CA GLU A 92 -0.14 -14.76 8.39
C GLU A 92 -0.18 -14.73 9.93
N LYS A 93 0.68 -13.91 10.55
CA LYS A 93 0.79 -13.80 12.01
C LYS A 93 -0.40 -13.11 12.65
N HIS A 94 -0.85 -12.01 12.06
CA HIS A 94 -1.82 -11.12 12.70
C HIS A 94 -3.26 -11.31 12.20
N ASN A 95 -3.45 -11.86 10.99
CA ASN A 95 -4.74 -12.03 10.32
C ASN A 95 -5.60 -10.74 10.30
N PRO A 96 -5.04 -9.58 9.86
CA PRO A 96 -5.78 -8.33 9.86
C PRO A 96 -6.91 -8.34 8.84
N ILE A 97 -7.88 -7.45 9.01
CA ILE A 97 -8.76 -7.05 7.91
C ILE A 97 -7.95 -6.12 6.98
N ILE A 98 -8.02 -6.35 5.67
CA ILE A 98 -7.28 -5.56 4.69
C ILE A 98 -8.28 -4.80 3.83
N CYS A 99 -8.05 -3.51 3.65
CA CYS A 99 -8.78 -2.65 2.72
C CYS A 99 -7.79 -2.14 1.66
N ILE A 100 -8.05 -2.45 0.40
CA ILE A 100 -7.19 -2.00 -0.72
C ILE A 100 -8.00 -1.08 -1.62
N GLU A 101 -7.44 0.09 -1.94
CA GLU A 101 -7.97 0.96 -2.96
C GLU A 101 -7.28 0.67 -4.31
N GLN A 102 -8.08 0.27 -5.31
CA GLN A 102 -7.58 -0.06 -6.65
C GLN A 102 -8.59 0.45 -7.68
N PRO A 103 -8.17 1.31 -8.61
CA PRO A 103 -9.02 1.73 -9.70
C PRO A 103 -9.37 0.53 -10.60
N THR A 104 -10.49 0.62 -11.33
CA THR A 104 -10.97 -0.42 -12.24
C THR A 104 -11.54 0.21 -13.52
N ARG A 105 -10.84 1.21 -14.05
CA ARG A 105 -11.28 1.99 -15.22
C ARG A 105 -10.79 1.42 -16.52
N THR A 106 -9.63 0.75 -16.50
CA THR A 106 -9.02 0.11 -17.67
C THR A 106 -8.90 -1.40 -17.47
N ASN A 107 -8.67 -2.14 -18.54
CA ASN A 107 -8.46 -3.59 -18.47
C ASN A 107 -7.19 -3.92 -17.68
N GLU A 108 -6.12 -3.13 -17.85
CA GLU A 108 -4.87 -3.31 -17.11
C GLU A 108 -5.07 -3.14 -15.59
N GLU A 109 -5.86 -2.15 -15.16
CA GLU A 109 -6.21 -1.95 -13.76
C GLU A 109 -7.03 -3.12 -13.19
N ILE A 110 -7.92 -3.70 -14.00
CA ILE A 110 -8.71 -4.88 -13.63
C ILE A 110 -7.82 -6.11 -13.49
N GLU A 111 -6.90 -6.34 -14.43
CA GLU A 111 -5.93 -7.44 -14.38
C GLU A 111 -5.03 -7.32 -13.17
N TYR A 112 -4.49 -6.14 -12.90
CA TYR A 112 -3.69 -5.85 -11.72
C TYR A 112 -4.44 -6.14 -10.39
N LYS A 113 -5.71 -5.77 -10.32
CA LYS A 113 -6.59 -6.09 -9.18
C LYS A 113 -6.79 -7.59 -9.02
N ILE A 114 -6.93 -8.34 -10.12
CA ILE A 114 -7.03 -9.81 -10.08
C ILE A 114 -5.75 -10.40 -9.50
N GLU A 115 -4.57 -9.98 -9.97
CA GLU A 115 -3.28 -10.44 -9.46
C GLU A 115 -3.14 -10.20 -7.93
N CYS A 116 -3.49 -9.03 -7.45
CA CYS A 116 -3.50 -8.74 -6.02
C CYS A 116 -4.45 -9.65 -5.24
N SER A 117 -5.64 -9.95 -5.82
CA SER A 117 -6.63 -10.86 -5.22
C SER A 117 -6.12 -12.30 -5.18
N GLU A 118 -5.38 -12.75 -6.18
CA GLU A 118 -4.76 -14.09 -6.23
C GLU A 118 -3.66 -14.22 -5.17
N ILE A 119 -2.80 -13.20 -5.01
CA ILE A 119 -1.80 -13.14 -3.94
C ILE A 119 -2.48 -13.28 -2.58
N LEU A 120 -3.51 -12.48 -2.31
CA LEU A 120 -4.25 -12.55 -1.05
C LEU A 120 -4.96 -13.90 -0.86
N SER A 121 -5.50 -14.48 -1.93
CA SER A 121 -6.11 -15.82 -1.89
C SER A 121 -5.09 -16.89 -1.52
N SER A 122 -3.84 -16.78 -2.02
CA SER A 122 -2.76 -17.70 -1.65
C SER A 122 -2.36 -17.58 -0.17
N PHE A 123 -2.63 -16.44 0.46
CA PHE A 123 -2.46 -16.22 1.91
C PHE A 123 -3.72 -16.58 2.72
N GLY A 124 -4.77 -17.12 2.08
CA GLY A 124 -6.01 -17.54 2.72
C GLY A 124 -7.00 -16.39 2.98
N TYR A 125 -6.94 -15.31 2.23
CA TYR A 125 -7.89 -14.21 2.29
C TYR A 125 -8.94 -14.30 1.20
N ARG A 126 -10.16 -13.83 1.49
CA ARG A 126 -11.22 -13.65 0.49
C ARG A 126 -11.71 -12.21 0.47
N GLY A 127 -11.78 -11.65 -0.73
CA GLY A 127 -12.30 -10.31 -0.97
C GLY A 127 -13.82 -10.28 -0.97
N LYS A 128 -14.40 -9.26 -0.34
CA LYS A 128 -15.78 -8.84 -0.51
C LYS A 128 -15.76 -7.39 -0.97
N GLY A 129 -16.01 -7.16 -2.24
CA GLY A 129 -16.15 -5.82 -2.82
C GLY A 129 -17.28 -5.83 -3.82
N ARG A 130 -18.17 -4.87 -3.69
CA ARG A 130 -19.04 -4.45 -4.80
C ARG A 130 -18.19 -3.55 -5.69
N GLN A 131 -18.62 -3.20 -6.87
CA GLN A 131 -17.98 -2.36 -7.91
C GLN A 131 -17.38 -1.00 -7.44
N SER A 132 -16.82 -0.96 -6.23
CA SER A 132 -16.15 0.17 -5.65
C SER A 132 -14.63 0.09 -5.87
N LYS A 133 -13.95 1.22 -5.84
CA LYS A 133 -12.49 1.28 -5.86
C LYS A 133 -11.85 0.52 -4.69
N GLU A 134 -12.58 0.39 -3.58
CA GLU A 134 -12.11 -0.28 -2.37
C GLU A 134 -12.62 -1.72 -2.30
N THR A 135 -11.74 -2.64 -1.97
CA THR A 135 -12.07 -4.05 -1.71
C THR A 135 -11.59 -4.42 -0.31
N ILE A 136 -12.48 -5.04 0.45
CA ILE A 136 -12.18 -5.52 1.80
C ILE A 136 -11.91 -7.03 1.74
N TYR A 137 -10.78 -7.44 2.31
CA TYR A 137 -10.35 -8.83 2.39
C TYR A 137 -10.32 -9.29 3.85
N LYS A 138 -10.78 -10.51 4.09
CA LYS A 138 -10.77 -11.17 5.39
C LYS A 138 -10.17 -12.56 5.28
N LYS A 139 -9.48 -12.99 6.33
CA LYS A 139 -8.99 -14.37 6.46
C LYS A 139 -10.20 -15.32 6.53
N VAL A 140 -10.11 -16.45 5.83
CA VAL A 140 -11.16 -17.50 5.79
C VAL A 140 -10.65 -18.75 6.50
#